data_1332b0fb115bb5477eefd6b006163ec0
#
_entry.id   1332b0fb115bb5477eefd6b006163ec0
#
_cell.length_a   1.000
_cell.length_b   1.000
_cell.length_c   1.000
_cell.angle_alpha   90.00
_cell.angle_beta   90.00
_cell.angle_gamma   90.00
#
_symmetry.space_group_name_H-M   'P 1'
#
loop_
_entity.id
_entity.type
_entity.pdbx_description
1 polymer ?
#
loop_
_entity_poly.entity_id
_entity_poly.type
_entity_poly.pdbx_seq_one_letter_code
_entity_poly.pdbx_strand_id
1 'polypeptide(L)'
;MQHPNLPPKRRKTLQRALRAQWRDAIVLFHESRSALILFVALVFGGALLFYFFYTDPITGQRINFSEALYGTFALLFFQGSLQFPRQGFIQILYFIIPILGLVVVADGVIRFGVALTNKQERGQKWQIAMASTYSGHVIICGMGKVGYRVAVELMKFNREVVAIENNPDGRFLEKTKALGIPVIIADARRSENLIKAGVEKADAVIPCTDNELTNLDIALDAREINPDAKIVMRMFDPELAQRVEKGFGIHTAYSVSALAAPTIAAASMRVNVRSSFYVGDQLLNISEITIHPGSTLEGWTIEQLEQSLDLSVVSYNDKGTAHLHPEADLKLIAPCQLLVLATLETLQKLDPLNKPTPSEK
;
A
#
# COMPACT_ATOMS: atom_id res chain seq x y z
N MET A 1 16.66 4.89 -15.07
CA MET A 1 15.28 4.48 -14.79
C MET A 1 14.46 5.74 -14.60
N GLN A 2 13.70 6.14 -15.62
CA GLN A 2 12.83 7.31 -15.56
C GLN A 2 11.68 7.02 -14.60
N HIS A 3 11.38 7.97 -13.68
CA HIS A 3 10.18 7.92 -12.85
C HIS A 3 8.95 7.95 -13.76
N PRO A 4 7.99 7.03 -13.58
CA PRO A 4 6.77 7.09 -14.37
C PRO A 4 6.04 8.39 -14.06
N ASN A 5 5.67 9.15 -15.12
CA ASN A 5 4.79 10.31 -15.03
C ASN A 5 3.41 9.85 -14.54
N LEU A 6 3.15 9.98 -13.24
CA LEU A 6 1.86 9.68 -12.64
C LEU A 6 0.94 10.90 -12.72
N PRO A 7 -0.31 10.77 -13.14
CA PRO A 7 -1.25 11.89 -13.23
C PRO A 7 -1.56 12.50 -11.85
N PRO A 8 -1.75 13.82 -11.72
CA PRO A 8 -1.93 14.48 -10.43
C PRO A 8 -3.32 14.24 -9.83
N LYS A 9 -3.44 13.33 -8.86
CA LYS A 9 -4.66 13.15 -8.03
C LYS A 9 -4.72 14.15 -6.85
N ARG A 10 -4.50 15.47 -7.08
CA ARG A 10 -4.32 16.46 -6.00
C ARG A 10 -5.53 16.73 -5.10
N ARG A 11 -6.79 16.63 -5.56
CA ARG A 11 -7.96 17.00 -4.73
C ARG A 11 -8.44 15.90 -3.78
N LYS A 12 -8.41 14.63 -4.19
CA LYS A 12 -8.84 13.50 -3.31
C LYS A 12 -7.84 13.23 -2.18
N THR A 13 -6.53 13.47 -2.42
CA THR A 13 -5.47 13.30 -1.42
C THR A 13 -5.55 14.31 -0.28
N LEU A 14 -5.89 15.57 -0.53
CA LEU A 14 -5.97 16.62 0.51
C LEU A 14 -7.13 16.37 1.48
N GLN A 15 -8.31 16.02 0.97
CA GLN A 15 -9.46 15.70 1.83
C GLN A 15 -9.23 14.43 2.64
N ARG A 16 -8.50 13.45 2.09
CA ARG A 16 -8.13 12.22 2.80
C ARG A 16 -7.08 12.48 3.86
N ALA A 17 -6.06 13.29 3.56
CA ALA A 17 -5.05 13.71 4.54
C ALA A 17 -5.70 14.44 5.73
N LEU A 18 -6.67 15.32 5.49
CA LEU A 18 -7.42 15.99 6.55
C LEU A 18 -8.24 15.01 7.41
N ARG A 19 -8.94 14.05 6.77
CA ARG A 19 -9.67 13.01 7.52
C ARG A 19 -8.74 12.09 8.31
N ALA A 20 -7.57 11.75 7.76
CA ALA A 20 -6.57 10.97 8.47
C ALA A 20 -6.00 11.74 9.66
N GLN A 21 -5.73 13.05 9.53
CA GLN A 21 -5.28 13.90 10.64
C GLN A 21 -6.33 13.98 11.77
N TRP A 22 -7.62 14.09 11.43
CA TRP A 22 -8.69 14.07 12.43
C TRP A 22 -8.76 12.72 13.18
N ARG A 23 -8.61 11.60 12.47
CA ARG A 23 -8.58 10.28 13.11
C ARG A 23 -7.33 10.06 13.97
N ASP A 24 -6.18 10.54 13.51
CA ASP A 24 -4.95 10.50 14.29
C ASP A 24 -5.07 11.33 15.57
N ALA A 25 -5.67 12.53 15.49
CA ALA A 25 -5.96 13.36 16.66
C ALA A 25 -6.91 12.67 17.65
N ILE A 26 -7.94 11.98 17.18
CA ILE A 26 -8.87 11.20 18.02
C ILE A 26 -8.14 10.06 18.74
N VAL A 27 -7.23 9.36 18.05
CA VAL A 27 -6.43 8.29 18.65
C VAL A 27 -5.48 8.83 19.72
N LEU A 28 -4.80 9.96 19.46
CA LEU A 28 -3.95 10.64 20.47
C LEU A 28 -4.76 11.09 21.70
N PHE A 29 -5.96 11.60 21.47
CA PHE A 29 -6.88 11.97 22.55
C PHE A 29 -7.32 10.76 23.38
N HIS A 30 -7.52 9.62 22.73
CA HIS A 30 -7.90 8.37 23.40
C HIS A 30 -6.78 7.81 24.30
N GLU A 31 -5.52 7.96 23.92
CA GLU A 31 -4.36 7.56 24.72
C GLU A 31 -4.15 8.44 25.98
N SER A 32 -4.49 9.73 25.88
CA SER A 32 -4.41 10.67 27.00
C SER A 32 -5.67 10.69 27.86
N ARG A 33 -6.70 9.90 27.51
CA ARG A 33 -8.02 9.91 28.15
C ARG A 33 -7.96 9.65 29.67
N SER A 34 -7.10 8.74 30.11
CA SER A 34 -6.96 8.40 31.52
C SER A 34 -6.42 9.58 32.35
N ALA A 35 -5.39 10.28 31.86
CA ALA A 35 -4.84 11.45 32.54
C ALA A 35 -5.86 12.61 32.57
N LEU A 36 -6.59 12.81 31.48
CA LEU A 36 -7.63 13.84 31.41
C LEU A 36 -8.80 13.55 32.36
N ILE A 37 -9.27 12.30 32.41
CA ILE A 37 -10.33 11.88 33.33
C ILE A 37 -9.88 12.09 34.78
N LEU A 38 -8.65 11.70 35.10
CA LEU A 38 -8.09 11.86 36.44
C LEU A 38 -7.96 13.34 36.84
N PHE A 39 -7.51 14.19 35.89
CA PHE A 39 -7.44 15.63 36.07
C PHE A 39 -8.83 16.25 36.35
N VAL A 40 -9.80 15.92 35.54
CA VAL A 40 -11.19 16.40 35.71
C VAL A 40 -11.77 15.90 37.02
N ALA A 41 -11.57 14.62 37.37
CA ALA A 41 -12.04 14.04 38.61
C ALA A 41 -11.39 14.73 39.85
N LEU A 42 -10.10 15.07 39.76
CA LEU A 42 -9.39 15.76 40.83
C LEU A 42 -9.89 17.19 41.03
N VAL A 43 -10.12 17.92 39.92
CA VAL A 43 -10.65 19.30 39.96
C VAL A 43 -12.07 19.33 40.53
N PHE A 44 -12.97 18.51 39.97
CA PHE A 44 -14.36 18.50 40.41
C PHE A 44 -14.54 17.86 41.79
N GLY A 45 -13.82 16.77 42.07
CA GLY A 45 -13.83 16.13 43.39
C GLY A 45 -13.31 17.06 44.50
N GLY A 46 -12.20 17.74 44.27
CA GLY A 46 -11.67 18.76 45.17
C GLY A 46 -12.62 19.93 45.36
N ALA A 47 -13.24 20.43 44.26
CA ALA A 47 -14.21 21.50 44.34
C ALA A 47 -15.44 21.11 45.20
N LEU A 48 -15.96 19.90 45.03
CA LEU A 48 -17.06 19.38 45.87
C LEU A 48 -16.68 19.29 47.33
N LEU A 49 -15.47 18.80 47.66
CA LEU A 49 -15.00 18.74 49.00
C LEU A 49 -14.86 20.14 49.63
N PHE A 50 -14.32 21.12 48.90
CA PHE A 50 -14.26 22.49 49.38
C PHE A 50 -15.65 23.12 49.50
N TYR A 51 -16.53 22.93 48.56
CA TYR A 51 -17.89 23.45 48.61
C TYR A 51 -18.67 22.97 49.82
N PHE A 52 -18.55 21.70 50.19
CA PHE A 52 -19.28 21.15 51.34
C PHE A 52 -18.60 21.38 52.70
N PHE A 53 -17.29 21.40 52.75
CA PHE A 53 -16.55 21.33 54.03
C PHE A 53 -15.65 22.53 54.31
N TYR A 54 -15.37 23.41 53.34
CA TYR A 54 -14.56 24.59 53.58
C TYR A 54 -15.43 25.76 54.08
N THR A 55 -14.91 26.37 55.15
CA THR A 55 -15.45 27.62 55.68
C THR A 55 -14.31 28.65 55.71
N ASP A 56 -14.53 29.82 55.14
CA ASP A 56 -13.55 30.89 55.13
C ASP A 56 -13.16 31.30 56.56
N PRO A 57 -11.89 31.26 56.91
CA PRO A 57 -11.45 31.54 58.27
C PRO A 57 -11.56 33.00 58.72
N ILE A 58 -11.78 33.94 57.76
CA ILE A 58 -11.94 35.38 58.02
C ILE A 58 -13.43 35.73 58.13
N THR A 59 -14.23 35.34 57.15
CA THR A 59 -15.65 35.70 57.06
C THR A 59 -16.56 34.74 57.83
N GLY A 60 -16.12 33.53 58.10
CA GLY A 60 -16.91 32.47 58.71
C GLY A 60 -17.98 31.89 57.80
N GLN A 61 -18.04 32.31 56.51
CA GLN A 61 -19.05 31.89 55.57
C GLN A 61 -18.54 30.73 54.69
N ARG A 62 -19.47 29.94 54.14
CA ARG A 62 -19.16 28.94 53.12
C ARG A 62 -18.94 29.60 51.78
N ILE A 63 -17.99 29.09 51.00
CA ILE A 63 -17.76 29.56 49.62
C ILE A 63 -18.76 28.98 48.67
N ASN A 64 -19.03 29.67 47.55
CA ASN A 64 -19.88 29.17 46.49
C ASN A 64 -19.10 28.13 45.62
N PHE A 65 -19.83 27.38 44.78
CA PHE A 65 -19.24 26.34 43.97
C PHE A 65 -18.18 26.85 42.96
N SER A 66 -18.39 28.02 42.39
CA SER A 66 -17.44 28.65 41.45
C SER A 66 -16.14 29.05 42.15
N GLU A 67 -16.19 29.54 43.37
CA GLU A 67 -15.02 29.85 44.19
C GLU A 67 -14.27 28.57 44.61
N ALA A 68 -15.02 27.50 44.97
CA ALA A 68 -14.46 26.20 45.29
C ALA A 68 -13.76 25.59 44.05
N LEU A 69 -14.37 25.68 42.86
CA LEU A 69 -13.81 25.18 41.62
C LEU A 69 -12.53 25.93 41.24
N TYR A 70 -12.56 27.27 41.30
CA TYR A 70 -11.40 28.10 41.02
C TYR A 70 -10.30 27.87 42.04
N GLY A 71 -10.63 27.76 43.34
CA GLY A 71 -9.70 27.48 44.40
C GLY A 71 -8.99 26.14 44.26
N THR A 72 -9.75 25.10 43.91
CA THR A 72 -9.16 23.77 43.64
C THR A 72 -8.25 23.80 42.42
N PHE A 73 -8.69 24.45 41.32
CA PHE A 73 -7.87 24.60 40.14
C PHE A 73 -6.59 25.38 40.41
N ALA A 74 -6.66 26.49 41.12
CA ALA A 74 -5.48 27.29 41.50
C ALA A 74 -4.53 26.50 42.36
N LEU A 75 -5.06 25.71 43.30
CA LEU A 75 -4.28 24.90 44.26
C LEU A 75 -3.49 23.78 43.51
N LEU A 76 -4.03 23.22 42.43
CA LEU A 76 -3.31 22.26 41.60
C LEU A 76 -2.01 22.83 41.01
N PHE A 77 -1.93 24.15 40.83
CA PHE A 77 -0.76 24.87 40.36
C PHE A 77 0.00 25.58 41.45
N PHE A 78 -0.16 25.15 42.71
CA PHE A 78 0.45 25.75 43.91
C PHE A 78 0.08 27.22 44.14
N GLN A 79 -1.04 27.67 43.58
CA GLN A 79 -1.53 29.04 43.81
C GLN A 79 -2.61 29.01 44.89
N GLY A 80 -2.31 29.68 46.01
CA GLY A 80 -3.25 29.83 47.13
C GLY A 80 -4.27 30.93 46.86
N SER A 81 -5.40 30.64 46.22
CA SER A 81 -6.50 31.59 46.05
C SER A 81 -7.51 31.60 47.17
N LEU A 82 -7.56 30.54 47.94
CA LEU A 82 -8.38 30.45 49.17
C LEU A 82 -7.48 30.57 50.41
N GLN A 83 -8.00 31.16 51.49
CA GLN A 83 -7.30 31.27 52.78
C GLN A 83 -7.01 29.87 53.36
N PHE A 84 -5.92 29.72 54.12
CA PHE A 84 -5.59 28.43 54.72
C PHE A 84 -6.68 28.03 55.73
N PRO A 85 -7.30 26.86 55.58
CA PRO A 85 -8.46 26.47 56.36
C PRO A 85 -8.12 26.19 57.84
N ARG A 86 -9.11 26.39 58.74
CA ARG A 86 -8.98 25.99 60.13
C ARG A 86 -9.44 24.55 60.39
N GLN A 87 -10.19 23.94 59.48
CA GLN A 87 -10.70 22.58 59.59
C GLN A 87 -9.58 21.56 59.25
N GLY A 88 -9.20 20.70 60.22
CA GLY A 88 -8.05 19.82 60.10
C GLY A 88 -8.09 18.88 58.89
N PHE A 89 -9.27 18.36 58.53
CA PHE A 89 -9.42 17.52 57.33
C PHE A 89 -9.12 18.30 56.03
N ILE A 90 -9.61 19.54 55.98
CA ILE A 90 -9.40 20.38 54.77
C ILE A 90 -7.94 20.85 54.68
N GLN A 91 -7.25 21.03 55.82
CA GLN A 91 -5.81 21.33 55.83
C GLN A 91 -5.00 20.23 55.12
N ILE A 92 -5.37 18.97 55.29
CA ILE A 92 -4.71 17.85 54.63
C ILE A 92 -4.90 17.94 53.10
N LEU A 93 -6.08 18.31 52.65
CA LEU A 93 -6.36 18.48 51.20
C LEU A 93 -5.52 19.58 50.57
N TYR A 94 -5.18 20.63 51.28
CA TYR A 94 -4.29 21.71 50.81
C TYR A 94 -2.87 21.21 50.45
N PHE A 95 -2.43 20.11 51.04
CA PHE A 95 -1.14 19.47 50.69
C PHE A 95 -1.32 18.34 49.68
N ILE A 96 -2.38 17.56 49.78
CA ILE A 96 -2.60 16.41 48.90
C ILE A 96 -2.94 16.85 47.47
N ILE A 97 -3.85 17.83 47.29
CA ILE A 97 -4.31 18.27 45.98
C ILE A 97 -3.15 18.78 45.08
N PRO A 98 -2.23 19.66 45.53
CA PRO A 98 -1.09 20.09 44.74
C PRO A 98 -0.15 18.95 44.35
N ILE A 99 0.10 18.00 45.27
CA ILE A 99 0.97 16.85 44.99
C ILE A 99 0.34 15.95 43.93
N LEU A 100 -0.95 15.61 44.07
CA LEU A 100 -1.68 14.84 43.07
C LEU A 100 -1.76 15.59 41.74
N GLY A 101 -1.98 16.89 41.77
CA GLY A 101 -1.96 17.75 40.60
C GLY A 101 -0.64 17.70 39.83
N LEU A 102 0.48 17.81 40.58
CA LEU A 102 1.81 17.71 40.00
C LEU A 102 2.03 16.36 39.31
N VAL A 103 1.63 15.26 39.98
CA VAL A 103 1.75 13.90 39.40
C VAL A 103 0.93 13.76 38.13
N VAL A 104 -0.32 14.22 38.13
CA VAL A 104 -1.22 14.14 36.97
C VAL A 104 -0.71 15.00 35.81
N VAL A 105 -0.26 16.22 36.06
CA VAL A 105 0.29 17.11 35.06
C VAL A 105 1.61 16.56 34.51
N ALA A 106 2.51 16.05 35.36
CA ALA A 106 3.77 15.43 34.94
C ALA A 106 3.53 14.19 34.08
N ASP A 107 2.61 13.30 34.45
CA ASP A 107 2.21 12.15 33.62
C ASP A 107 1.68 12.60 32.25
N GLY A 108 0.83 13.61 32.23
CA GLY A 108 0.31 14.19 30.98
C GLY A 108 1.42 14.76 30.08
N VAL A 109 2.37 15.52 30.63
CA VAL A 109 3.50 16.10 29.91
C VAL A 109 4.44 15.02 29.39
N ILE A 110 4.74 14.01 30.21
CA ILE A 110 5.60 12.88 29.81
C ILE A 110 4.96 12.10 28.65
N ARG A 111 3.68 11.73 28.76
CA ARG A 111 2.96 11.02 27.68
C ARG A 111 2.91 11.85 26.41
N PHE A 112 2.63 13.13 26.51
CA PHE A 112 2.64 14.05 25.38
C PHE A 112 4.03 14.18 24.75
N GLY A 113 5.09 14.29 25.58
CA GLY A 113 6.47 14.33 25.14
C GLY A 113 6.89 13.05 24.40
N VAL A 114 6.57 11.88 24.96
CA VAL A 114 6.82 10.57 24.33
C VAL A 114 6.04 10.48 22.99
N ALA A 115 4.78 10.89 22.97
CA ALA A 115 3.98 10.90 21.74
C ALA A 115 4.55 11.84 20.67
N LEU A 116 5.19 12.95 21.04
CA LEU A 116 5.87 13.85 20.10
C LEU A 116 7.20 13.30 19.56
N THR A 117 7.95 12.57 20.40
CA THR A 117 9.28 12.06 20.02
C THR A 117 9.20 10.74 19.25
N ASN A 118 8.14 9.95 19.42
CA ASN A 118 7.99 8.66 18.76
C ASN A 118 7.47 8.80 17.31
N LYS A 119 8.35 9.32 16.43
CA LYS A 119 8.03 9.54 14.99
C LYS A 119 7.59 8.26 14.27
N GLN A 120 8.12 7.09 14.66
CA GLN A 120 7.78 5.82 14.01
C GLN A 120 6.34 5.40 14.33
N GLU A 121 5.91 5.44 15.58
CA GLU A 121 4.53 5.09 15.96
C GLU A 121 3.51 6.07 15.37
N ARG A 122 3.81 7.38 15.39
CA ARG A 122 2.95 8.37 14.74
C ARG A 122 2.84 8.14 13.23
N GLY A 123 3.97 7.82 12.58
CA GLY A 123 3.98 7.47 11.18
C GLY A 123 3.09 6.26 10.90
N GLN A 124 3.18 5.22 11.72
CA GLN A 124 2.39 4.00 11.59
C GLN A 124 0.89 4.25 11.80
N LYS A 125 0.51 4.97 12.86
CA LYS A 125 -0.90 5.33 13.12
C LYS A 125 -1.50 6.16 11.97
N TRP A 126 -0.72 7.07 11.41
CA TRP A 126 -1.13 7.86 10.26
C TRP A 126 -1.33 6.98 9.01
N GLN A 127 -0.45 6.00 8.75
CA GLN A 127 -0.60 5.05 7.63
C GLN A 127 -1.89 4.22 7.76
N ILE A 128 -2.18 3.72 8.96
CA ILE A 128 -3.42 2.99 9.25
C ILE A 128 -4.65 3.90 9.07
N ALA A 129 -4.59 5.12 9.60
CA ALA A 129 -5.67 6.10 9.44
C ALA A 129 -5.91 6.45 7.96
N MET A 130 -4.84 6.56 7.16
CA MET A 130 -4.94 6.76 5.71
C MET A 130 -5.57 5.53 5.03
N ALA A 131 -5.08 4.33 5.31
CA ALA A 131 -5.60 3.08 4.75
C ALA A 131 -7.11 2.92 5.04
N SER A 132 -7.55 3.25 6.25
CA SER A 132 -8.96 3.14 6.65
C SER A 132 -9.91 4.07 5.87
N THR A 133 -9.40 5.08 5.14
CA THR A 133 -10.19 5.96 4.27
C THR A 133 -10.42 5.38 2.88
N TYR A 134 -9.74 4.29 2.53
CA TYR A 134 -9.82 3.66 1.22
C TYR A 134 -10.99 2.68 1.15
N SER A 135 -11.53 2.52 -0.06
CA SER A 135 -12.58 1.55 -0.38
C SER A 135 -12.42 1.13 -1.84
N GLY A 136 -12.64 -0.12 -2.17
CA GLY A 136 -12.38 -0.64 -3.51
C GLY A 136 -10.89 -0.63 -3.89
N HIS A 137 -10.01 -0.63 -2.91
CA HIS A 137 -8.56 -0.62 -3.08
C HIS A 137 -7.99 -2.04 -3.16
N VAL A 138 -6.71 -2.12 -3.50
CA VAL A 138 -5.96 -3.38 -3.53
C VAL A 138 -4.98 -3.41 -2.35
N ILE A 139 -4.99 -4.50 -1.59
CA ILE A 139 -4.02 -4.72 -0.51
C ILE A 139 -2.89 -5.60 -1.04
N ILE A 140 -1.64 -5.16 -0.88
CA ILE A 140 -0.45 -5.96 -1.21
C ILE A 140 0.27 -6.34 0.08
N CYS A 141 0.43 -7.64 0.32
CA CYS A 141 1.15 -8.17 1.47
C CYS A 141 2.54 -8.64 1.05
N GLY A 142 3.57 -7.91 1.51
CA GLY A 142 4.97 -8.07 1.13
C GLY A 142 5.41 -7.05 0.08
N MET A 143 6.30 -6.12 0.48
CA MET A 143 6.81 -5.02 -0.34
C MET A 143 8.25 -5.29 -0.85
N GLY A 144 8.48 -6.55 -1.24
CA GLY A 144 9.71 -6.97 -1.90
C GLY A 144 9.78 -6.49 -3.37
N LYS A 145 10.67 -7.14 -4.16
CA LYS A 145 10.86 -6.79 -5.59
C LYS A 145 9.57 -6.93 -6.41
N VAL A 146 8.79 -7.98 -6.17
CA VAL A 146 7.55 -8.27 -6.92
C VAL A 146 6.44 -7.36 -6.45
N GLY A 147 6.16 -7.30 -5.13
CA GLY A 147 5.09 -6.48 -4.59
C GLY A 147 5.21 -4.99 -4.94
N TYR A 148 6.43 -4.44 -4.88
CA TYR A 148 6.67 -3.06 -5.31
C TYR A 148 6.35 -2.84 -6.81
N ARG A 149 6.75 -3.77 -7.69
CA ARG A 149 6.45 -3.67 -9.13
C ARG A 149 4.95 -3.77 -9.38
N VAL A 150 4.27 -4.70 -8.72
CA VAL A 150 2.80 -4.83 -8.80
C VAL A 150 2.11 -3.54 -8.34
N ALA A 151 2.58 -2.94 -7.23
CA ALA A 151 2.05 -1.66 -6.75
C ALA A 151 2.19 -0.54 -7.80
N VAL A 152 3.37 -0.44 -8.44
CA VAL A 152 3.62 0.56 -9.50
C VAL A 152 2.67 0.36 -10.69
N GLU A 153 2.45 -0.88 -11.14
CA GLU A 153 1.54 -1.15 -12.26
C GLU A 153 0.08 -0.85 -11.89
N LEU A 154 -0.37 -1.22 -10.69
CA LEU A 154 -1.71 -0.87 -10.21
C LEU A 154 -1.94 0.64 -10.15
N MET A 155 -0.91 1.40 -9.76
CA MET A 155 -0.97 2.87 -9.79
C MET A 155 -1.13 3.42 -11.21
N LYS A 156 -0.48 2.82 -12.22
CA LYS A 156 -0.67 3.19 -13.64
C LYS A 156 -2.12 2.94 -14.10
N PHE A 157 -2.75 1.88 -13.59
CA PHE A 157 -4.16 1.59 -13.81
C PHE A 157 -5.11 2.43 -12.95
N ASN A 158 -4.59 3.47 -12.27
CA ASN A 158 -5.37 4.32 -11.37
C ASN A 158 -6.05 3.58 -10.21
N ARG A 159 -5.52 2.41 -9.80
CA ARG A 159 -6.01 1.68 -8.63
C ARG A 159 -5.36 2.21 -7.37
N GLU A 160 -6.14 2.30 -6.31
CA GLU A 160 -5.64 2.64 -4.98
C GLU A 160 -5.03 1.40 -4.33
N VAL A 161 -3.90 1.57 -3.66
CA VAL A 161 -3.14 0.48 -3.07
C VAL A 161 -2.87 0.77 -1.60
N VAL A 162 -2.98 -0.25 -0.76
CA VAL A 162 -2.48 -0.28 0.62
C VAL A 162 -1.44 -1.39 0.70
N ALA A 163 -0.32 -1.13 1.34
CA ALA A 163 0.74 -2.12 1.51
C ALA A 163 0.86 -2.58 2.97
N ILE A 164 1.10 -3.87 3.17
CA ILE A 164 1.53 -4.44 4.46
C ILE A 164 2.92 -5.03 4.26
N GLU A 165 3.88 -4.66 5.10
CA GLU A 165 5.25 -5.15 5.05
C GLU A 165 5.74 -5.45 6.47
N ASN A 166 6.33 -6.64 6.67
CA ASN A 166 6.78 -7.06 7.98
C ASN A 166 8.13 -6.45 8.38
N ASN A 167 9.01 -6.22 7.41
CA ASN A 167 10.35 -5.68 7.66
C ASN A 167 10.34 -4.14 7.67
N PRO A 168 10.59 -3.47 8.82
CA PRO A 168 10.62 -2.01 8.89
C PRO A 168 11.75 -1.37 8.07
N ASP A 169 12.80 -2.13 7.74
CA ASP A 169 13.95 -1.69 6.95
C ASP A 169 13.87 -2.17 5.49
N GLY A 170 12.68 -2.55 5.04
CA GLY A 170 12.44 -3.08 3.70
C GLY A 170 12.90 -2.12 2.60
N ARG A 171 13.73 -2.63 1.68
CA ARG A 171 14.40 -1.85 0.61
C ARG A 171 13.48 -0.94 -0.21
N PHE A 172 12.22 -1.30 -0.36
CA PHE A 172 11.26 -0.58 -1.21
C PHE A 172 10.29 0.31 -0.42
N LEU A 173 10.36 0.32 0.92
CA LEU A 173 9.40 1.05 1.76
C LEU A 173 9.37 2.55 1.48
N GLU A 174 10.54 3.20 1.46
CA GLU A 174 10.61 4.65 1.19
C GLU A 174 10.12 5.00 -0.22
N LYS A 175 10.42 4.15 -1.22
CA LYS A 175 9.92 4.33 -2.59
C LYS A 175 8.40 4.17 -2.66
N THR A 176 7.85 3.20 -1.91
CA THR A 176 6.40 2.96 -1.82
C THR A 176 5.69 4.13 -1.17
N LYS A 177 6.22 4.64 -0.06
CA LYS A 177 5.69 5.85 0.61
C LYS A 177 5.77 7.09 -0.29
N ALA A 178 6.86 7.25 -1.05
CA ALA A 178 7.01 8.36 -2.00
C ALA A 178 5.97 8.34 -3.14
N LEU A 179 5.41 7.17 -3.47
CA LEU A 179 4.27 7.04 -4.39
C LEU A 179 2.93 7.43 -3.74
N GLY A 180 2.91 7.77 -2.45
CA GLY A 180 1.68 8.09 -1.71
C GLY A 180 0.87 6.85 -1.31
N ILE A 181 1.47 5.66 -1.33
CA ILE A 181 0.84 4.41 -0.92
C ILE A 181 0.97 4.29 0.60
N PRO A 182 -0.13 4.12 1.36
CA PRO A 182 -0.07 3.80 2.78
C PRO A 182 0.64 2.47 3.01
N VAL A 183 1.62 2.46 3.93
CA VAL A 183 2.39 1.25 4.26
C VAL A 183 2.22 0.94 5.74
N ILE A 184 1.63 -0.18 6.05
CA ILE A 184 1.47 -0.71 7.41
C ILE A 184 2.64 -1.66 7.68
N ILE A 185 3.50 -1.31 8.65
CA ILE A 185 4.60 -2.19 9.06
C ILE A 185 4.04 -3.19 10.07
N ALA A 186 3.76 -4.40 9.59
CA ALA A 186 3.15 -5.47 10.38
C ALA A 186 3.25 -6.82 9.69
N ASP A 187 3.03 -7.89 10.46
CA ASP A 187 2.88 -9.25 9.93
C ASP A 187 1.46 -9.43 9.35
N ALA A 188 1.37 -9.63 8.04
CA ALA A 188 0.11 -9.78 7.32
C ALA A 188 -0.63 -11.10 7.63
N ARG A 189 0.03 -12.09 8.26
CA ARG A 189 -0.61 -13.34 8.73
C ARG A 189 -1.56 -13.11 9.90
N ARG A 190 -1.48 -11.95 10.55
CA ARG A 190 -2.41 -11.61 11.62
C ARG A 190 -3.62 -10.91 11.02
N SER A 191 -4.77 -11.53 11.11
CA SER A 191 -6.06 -11.02 10.58
C SER A 191 -6.34 -9.58 11.00
N GLU A 192 -5.93 -9.19 12.24
CA GLU A 192 -6.05 -7.80 12.72
C GLU A 192 -5.33 -6.77 11.84
N ASN A 193 -4.21 -7.16 11.19
CA ASN A 193 -3.44 -6.26 10.33
C ASN A 193 -4.06 -6.16 8.92
N LEU A 194 -4.72 -7.21 8.45
CA LEU A 194 -5.57 -7.15 7.26
C LEU A 194 -6.77 -6.23 7.49
N ILE A 195 -7.41 -6.30 8.67
CA ILE A 195 -8.51 -5.40 9.06
C ILE A 195 -8.01 -3.94 9.12
N LYS A 196 -6.84 -3.67 9.71
CA LYS A 196 -6.22 -2.33 9.71
C LYS A 196 -5.94 -1.81 8.29
N ALA A 197 -5.64 -2.70 7.35
CA ALA A 197 -5.47 -2.37 5.94
C ALA A 197 -6.80 -2.18 5.19
N GLY A 198 -7.94 -2.46 5.82
CA GLY A 198 -9.27 -2.29 5.26
C GLY A 198 -9.72 -3.43 4.36
N VAL A 199 -9.33 -4.68 4.66
CA VAL A 199 -9.67 -5.87 3.86
C VAL A 199 -11.16 -6.02 3.62
N GLU A 200 -12.01 -5.66 4.59
CA GLU A 200 -13.47 -5.70 4.49
C GLU A 200 -14.04 -4.85 3.33
N LYS A 201 -13.26 -3.88 2.85
CA LYS A 201 -13.65 -2.93 1.80
C LYS A 201 -12.72 -3.00 0.59
N ALA A 202 -11.80 -3.94 0.56
CA ALA A 202 -10.85 -4.12 -0.52
C ALA A 202 -11.48 -4.86 -1.69
N ASP A 203 -11.14 -4.47 -2.92
CA ASP A 203 -11.52 -5.21 -4.13
C ASP A 203 -10.63 -6.44 -4.34
N ALA A 204 -9.38 -6.38 -3.88
CA ALA A 204 -8.45 -7.49 -4.01
C ALA A 204 -7.38 -7.51 -2.92
N VAL A 205 -6.87 -8.71 -2.64
CA VAL A 205 -5.69 -8.93 -1.77
C VAL A 205 -4.65 -9.71 -2.56
N ILE A 206 -3.39 -9.23 -2.51
CA ILE A 206 -2.26 -9.81 -3.23
C ILE A 206 -1.17 -10.23 -2.25
N PRO A 207 -1.21 -11.45 -1.69
CA PRO A 207 -0.10 -12.02 -0.95
C PRO A 207 1.10 -12.22 -1.88
N CYS A 208 2.22 -11.52 -1.59
CA CYS A 208 3.36 -11.40 -2.49
C CYS A 208 4.71 -11.49 -1.77
N THR A 209 4.73 -12.19 -0.61
CA THR A 209 5.96 -12.44 0.14
C THR A 209 6.86 -13.45 -0.57
N ASP A 210 8.02 -13.74 -0.01
CA ASP A 210 8.95 -14.75 -0.48
C ASP A 210 8.70 -16.16 0.10
N ASN A 211 7.61 -16.35 0.83
CA ASN A 211 7.22 -17.63 1.42
C ASN A 211 5.80 -18.01 0.98
N GLU A 212 5.67 -19.15 0.33
CA GLU A 212 4.41 -19.66 -0.23
C GLU A 212 3.36 -19.97 0.84
N LEU A 213 3.79 -20.58 1.95
CA LEU A 213 2.87 -20.91 3.04
C LEU A 213 2.35 -19.64 3.71
N THR A 214 3.22 -18.64 3.87
CA THR A 214 2.79 -17.31 4.34
C THR A 214 1.80 -16.67 3.39
N ASN A 215 2.01 -16.78 2.08
CA ASN A 215 1.06 -16.25 1.09
C ASN A 215 -0.27 -16.99 1.13
N LEU A 216 -0.26 -18.30 1.31
CA LEU A 216 -1.48 -19.09 1.45
C LEU A 216 -2.24 -18.75 2.73
N ASP A 217 -1.57 -18.63 3.86
CA ASP A 217 -2.15 -18.24 5.16
C ASP A 217 -2.87 -16.88 5.05
N ILE A 218 -2.17 -15.87 4.52
CA ILE A 218 -2.76 -14.54 4.27
C ILE A 218 -3.96 -14.61 3.31
N ALA A 219 -3.88 -15.45 2.28
CA ALA A 219 -4.96 -15.61 1.30
C ALA A 219 -6.23 -16.20 1.93
N LEU A 220 -6.08 -17.21 2.79
CA LEU A 220 -7.18 -17.85 3.50
C LEU A 220 -7.83 -16.88 4.49
N ASP A 221 -7.04 -16.20 5.31
CA ASP A 221 -7.54 -15.18 6.24
C ASP A 221 -8.27 -14.04 5.51
N ALA A 222 -7.70 -13.56 4.43
CA ALA A 222 -8.34 -12.51 3.64
C ALA A 222 -9.68 -12.96 3.05
N ARG A 223 -9.77 -14.22 2.60
CA ARG A 223 -11.00 -14.82 2.09
C ARG A 223 -12.05 -15.00 3.17
N GLU A 224 -11.64 -15.38 4.38
CA GLU A 224 -12.56 -15.55 5.51
C GLU A 224 -13.17 -14.19 5.92
N ILE A 225 -12.36 -13.14 5.94
CA ILE A 225 -12.81 -11.79 6.33
C ILE A 225 -13.66 -11.14 5.24
N ASN A 226 -13.26 -11.28 3.97
CA ASN A 226 -13.95 -10.68 2.82
C ASN A 226 -14.06 -11.72 1.68
N PRO A 227 -15.16 -12.49 1.64
CA PRO A 227 -15.41 -13.48 0.60
C PRO A 227 -15.51 -12.89 -0.82
N ASP A 228 -15.84 -11.62 -0.95
CA ASP A 228 -16.01 -10.93 -2.24
C ASP A 228 -14.68 -10.39 -2.79
N ALA A 229 -13.64 -10.29 -1.96
CA ALA A 229 -12.34 -9.81 -2.40
C ALA A 229 -11.68 -10.80 -3.37
N LYS A 230 -11.14 -10.29 -4.47
CA LYS A 230 -10.35 -11.10 -5.40
C LYS A 230 -8.99 -11.44 -4.77
N ILE A 231 -8.69 -12.71 -4.58
CA ILE A 231 -7.40 -13.15 -4.10
C ILE A 231 -6.51 -13.53 -5.27
N VAL A 232 -5.35 -12.86 -5.36
CA VAL A 232 -4.32 -13.12 -6.38
C VAL A 232 -2.99 -13.30 -5.66
N MET A 233 -2.51 -14.54 -5.58
CA MET A 233 -1.32 -14.80 -4.76
C MET A 233 -0.10 -15.18 -5.59
N ARG A 234 1.07 -14.86 -5.04
CA ARG A 234 2.35 -15.29 -5.58
C ARG A 234 2.69 -16.68 -5.06
N MET A 235 3.06 -17.57 -5.98
CA MET A 235 3.59 -18.90 -5.71
C MET A 235 4.95 -19.07 -6.39
N PHE A 236 5.71 -20.12 -6.00
CA PHE A 236 6.93 -20.54 -6.69
C PHE A 236 6.66 -21.79 -7.51
N ASP A 237 5.97 -22.75 -6.89
CA ASP A 237 5.62 -24.03 -7.52
C ASP A 237 4.34 -23.91 -8.36
N PRO A 238 4.41 -24.14 -9.68
CA PRO A 238 3.25 -24.07 -10.55
C PRO A 238 2.21 -25.17 -10.31
N GLU A 239 2.64 -26.37 -9.88
CA GLU A 239 1.70 -27.46 -9.59
C GLU A 239 0.91 -27.15 -8.31
N LEU A 240 1.59 -26.65 -7.28
CA LEU A 240 0.96 -26.22 -6.05
C LEU A 240 0.00 -25.05 -6.32
N ALA A 241 0.36 -24.11 -7.19
CA ALA A 241 -0.49 -23.00 -7.60
C ALA A 241 -1.84 -23.50 -8.15
N GLN A 242 -1.81 -24.47 -9.08
CA GLN A 242 -3.04 -25.05 -9.65
C GLN A 242 -3.90 -25.79 -8.60
N ARG A 243 -3.27 -26.49 -7.67
CA ARG A 243 -3.99 -27.19 -6.58
C ARG A 243 -4.66 -26.20 -5.63
N VAL A 244 -3.98 -25.12 -5.31
CA VAL A 244 -4.48 -24.05 -4.44
C VAL A 244 -5.65 -23.32 -5.09
N GLU A 245 -5.60 -23.00 -6.37
CA GLU A 245 -6.71 -22.40 -7.11
C GLU A 245 -7.96 -23.29 -7.08
N LYS A 246 -7.80 -24.59 -7.33
CA LYS A 246 -8.92 -25.53 -7.39
C LYS A 246 -9.48 -25.90 -5.99
N GLY A 247 -8.60 -25.99 -4.98
CA GLY A 247 -8.95 -26.54 -3.66
C GLY A 247 -9.44 -25.52 -2.65
N PHE A 248 -9.01 -24.26 -2.77
CA PHE A 248 -9.24 -23.24 -1.73
C PHE A 248 -10.05 -22.03 -2.22
N GLY A 249 -10.61 -22.09 -3.42
CA GLY A 249 -11.39 -20.98 -3.99
C GLY A 249 -10.56 -19.70 -4.19
N ILE A 250 -9.25 -19.84 -4.33
CA ILE A 250 -8.35 -18.74 -4.66
C ILE A 250 -8.49 -18.44 -6.14
N HIS A 251 -8.69 -17.15 -6.48
CA HIS A 251 -9.01 -16.78 -7.85
C HIS A 251 -7.85 -17.02 -8.81
N THR A 252 -6.62 -16.76 -8.37
CA THR A 252 -5.42 -16.95 -9.20
C THR A 252 -4.17 -17.05 -8.34
N ALA A 253 -3.33 -18.04 -8.64
CA ALA A 253 -2.03 -18.23 -8.04
C ALA A 253 -0.95 -18.24 -9.15
N TYR A 254 -0.07 -17.24 -9.14
CA TYR A 254 0.96 -17.09 -10.17
C TYR A 254 2.32 -17.57 -9.70
N SER A 255 2.91 -18.53 -10.42
CA SER A 255 4.33 -18.81 -10.32
C SER A 255 5.12 -17.80 -11.18
N VAL A 256 5.83 -16.90 -10.52
CA VAL A 256 6.67 -15.88 -11.20
C VAL A 256 7.77 -16.53 -12.04
N SER A 257 8.34 -17.65 -11.58
CA SER A 257 9.34 -18.41 -12.31
C SER A 257 8.74 -19.06 -13.56
N ALA A 258 7.57 -19.68 -13.46
CA ALA A 258 6.88 -20.28 -14.60
C ALA A 258 6.51 -19.24 -15.68
N LEU A 259 6.13 -18.03 -15.26
CA LEU A 259 5.85 -16.93 -16.20
C LEU A 259 7.10 -16.39 -16.91
N ALA A 260 8.24 -16.35 -16.22
CA ALA A 260 9.47 -15.77 -16.74
C ALA A 260 10.34 -16.76 -17.52
N ALA A 261 10.33 -18.05 -17.13
CA ALA A 261 11.22 -19.06 -17.68
C ALA A 261 11.11 -19.23 -19.20
N PRO A 262 9.92 -19.27 -19.81
CA PRO A 262 9.80 -19.38 -21.26
C PRO A 262 10.46 -18.22 -22.01
N THR A 263 10.26 -16.99 -21.53
CA THR A 263 10.86 -15.79 -22.13
C THR A 263 12.39 -15.80 -21.98
N ILE A 264 12.92 -16.20 -20.81
CA ILE A 264 14.37 -16.29 -20.59
C ILE A 264 14.99 -17.36 -21.48
N ALA A 265 14.33 -18.52 -21.60
CA ALA A 265 14.77 -19.60 -22.47
C ALA A 265 14.78 -19.17 -23.94
N ALA A 266 13.68 -18.58 -24.43
CA ALA A 266 13.58 -18.10 -25.81
C ALA A 266 14.59 -16.99 -26.12
N ALA A 267 14.84 -16.07 -25.18
CA ALA A 267 15.83 -15.00 -25.35
C ALA A 267 17.29 -15.52 -25.41
N SER A 268 17.55 -16.76 -24.97
CA SER A 268 18.87 -17.41 -25.16
C SER A 268 19.12 -17.91 -26.60
N MET A 269 18.05 -18.00 -27.41
CA MET A 269 18.15 -18.36 -28.82
C MET A 269 18.54 -17.12 -29.66
N ARG A 270 18.95 -17.36 -30.91
CA ARG A 270 19.34 -16.27 -31.84
C ARG A 270 18.18 -15.49 -32.42
N VAL A 271 17.10 -15.28 -31.64
CA VAL A 271 15.88 -14.61 -32.06
C VAL A 271 15.57 -13.49 -31.08
N ASN A 272 15.13 -12.34 -31.57
CA ASN A 272 14.83 -11.18 -30.71
C ASN A 272 13.45 -11.32 -30.07
N VAL A 273 13.36 -12.16 -29.04
CA VAL A 273 12.11 -12.42 -28.29
C VAL A 273 11.92 -11.38 -27.19
N ARG A 274 10.78 -10.71 -27.17
CA ARG A 274 10.36 -9.75 -26.13
C ARG A 274 9.63 -10.43 -24.98
N SER A 275 8.78 -11.41 -25.32
CA SER A 275 7.98 -12.16 -24.33
C SER A 275 7.59 -13.51 -24.90
N SER A 276 7.37 -14.49 -24.02
CA SER A 276 6.90 -15.83 -24.40
C SER A 276 5.84 -16.29 -23.41
N PHE A 277 4.80 -16.94 -23.92
CA PHE A 277 3.72 -17.50 -23.11
C PHE A 277 3.08 -18.69 -23.78
N TYR A 278 2.44 -19.55 -22.99
CA TYR A 278 1.75 -20.72 -23.50
C TYR A 278 0.30 -20.39 -23.83
N VAL A 279 -0.17 -20.92 -24.98
CA VAL A 279 -1.59 -21.00 -25.35
C VAL A 279 -1.90 -22.48 -25.53
N GLY A 280 -2.58 -23.08 -24.57
CA GLY A 280 -2.65 -24.54 -24.45
C GLY A 280 -1.25 -25.11 -24.26
N ASP A 281 -0.85 -26.05 -25.11
CA ASP A 281 0.47 -26.69 -25.06
C ASP A 281 1.50 -25.99 -25.98
N GLN A 282 1.09 -24.95 -26.72
CA GLN A 282 1.93 -24.28 -27.68
C GLN A 282 2.61 -23.03 -27.08
N LEU A 283 3.96 -22.98 -27.15
CA LEU A 283 4.72 -21.80 -26.75
C LEU A 283 4.72 -20.76 -27.88
N LEU A 284 4.07 -19.63 -27.65
CA LEU A 284 4.08 -18.49 -28.55
C LEU A 284 5.05 -17.42 -28.05
N ASN A 285 5.69 -16.75 -29.00
CA ASN A 285 6.68 -15.72 -28.74
C ASN A 285 6.24 -14.41 -29.39
N ILE A 286 6.32 -13.32 -28.65
CA ILE A 286 6.26 -11.97 -29.19
C ILE A 286 7.68 -11.56 -29.53
N SER A 287 7.93 -11.32 -30.81
CA SER A 287 9.26 -10.96 -31.35
C SER A 287 9.19 -9.65 -32.12
N GLU A 288 10.22 -8.84 -31.97
CA GLU A 288 10.40 -7.62 -32.77
C GLU A 288 11.39 -7.91 -33.91
N ILE A 289 10.94 -7.68 -35.12
CA ILE A 289 11.67 -7.99 -36.35
C ILE A 289 11.84 -6.73 -37.17
N THR A 290 13.05 -6.44 -37.60
CA THR A 290 13.32 -5.36 -38.53
C THR A 290 13.43 -5.95 -39.92
N ILE A 291 12.57 -5.55 -40.87
CA ILE A 291 12.66 -5.94 -42.27
C ILE A 291 13.81 -5.16 -42.90
N HIS A 292 14.75 -5.89 -43.47
CA HIS A 292 15.93 -5.28 -44.09
C HIS A 292 15.72 -4.97 -45.57
N PRO A 293 16.27 -3.85 -46.09
CA PRO A 293 16.27 -3.55 -47.50
C PRO A 293 16.96 -4.66 -48.32
N GLY A 294 16.35 -5.04 -49.46
CA GLY A 294 16.83 -6.12 -50.28
C GLY A 294 16.58 -7.53 -49.74
N SER A 295 15.81 -7.70 -48.70
CA SER A 295 15.36 -9.01 -48.20
C SER A 295 14.21 -9.55 -49.07
N THR A 296 14.02 -10.88 -49.06
CA THR A 296 12.90 -11.53 -49.74
C THR A 296 11.53 -11.05 -49.24
N LEU A 297 11.47 -10.58 -48.01
CA LEU A 297 10.24 -10.11 -47.37
C LEU A 297 9.87 -8.69 -47.78
N GLU A 298 10.77 -7.91 -48.40
CA GLU A 298 10.47 -6.58 -48.86
C GLU A 298 9.44 -6.64 -50.02
N GLY A 299 8.39 -5.84 -49.91
CA GLY A 299 7.29 -5.80 -50.82
C GLY A 299 6.18 -6.83 -50.60
N TRP A 300 6.37 -7.78 -49.69
CA TRP A 300 5.28 -8.68 -49.28
C TRP A 300 4.17 -7.90 -48.59
N THR A 301 2.93 -8.37 -48.69
CA THR A 301 1.84 -7.88 -47.89
C THR A 301 1.84 -8.54 -46.52
N ILE A 302 1.17 -7.93 -45.54
CA ILE A 302 0.95 -8.51 -44.20
C ILE A 302 0.30 -9.90 -44.36
N GLU A 303 -0.75 -10.01 -45.18
CA GLU A 303 -1.44 -11.27 -45.45
C GLU A 303 -0.50 -12.37 -46.00
N GLN A 304 0.36 -12.02 -46.97
CA GLN A 304 1.34 -12.96 -47.51
C GLN A 304 2.32 -13.45 -46.44
N LEU A 305 2.77 -12.54 -45.56
CA LEU A 305 3.67 -12.89 -44.46
C LEU A 305 3.00 -13.84 -43.46
N GLU A 306 1.77 -13.52 -43.03
CA GLU A 306 1.00 -14.31 -42.09
C GLU A 306 0.68 -15.71 -42.59
N GLN A 307 0.18 -15.81 -43.83
CA GLN A 307 -0.21 -17.09 -44.42
C GLN A 307 0.99 -17.99 -44.76
N SER A 308 2.08 -17.39 -45.28
CA SER A 308 3.26 -18.17 -45.70
C SER A 308 4.07 -18.73 -44.51
N LEU A 309 4.07 -18.05 -43.40
CA LEU A 309 4.95 -18.38 -42.24
C LEU A 309 4.17 -18.80 -41.00
N ASP A 310 2.85 -18.86 -41.01
CA ASP A 310 2.02 -19.20 -39.86
C ASP A 310 2.38 -18.35 -38.64
N LEU A 311 2.26 -17.04 -38.76
CA LEU A 311 2.48 -16.04 -37.73
C LEU A 311 1.39 -14.96 -37.76
N SER A 312 1.29 -14.15 -36.72
CA SER A 312 0.40 -12.99 -36.72
C SER A 312 1.18 -11.70 -36.51
N VAL A 313 0.91 -10.68 -37.33
CA VAL A 313 1.51 -9.35 -37.19
C VAL A 313 0.69 -8.50 -36.27
N VAL A 314 1.21 -8.22 -35.07
CA VAL A 314 0.56 -7.43 -34.01
C VAL A 314 0.67 -5.93 -34.29
N SER A 315 1.85 -5.48 -34.74
CA SER A 315 2.03 -4.08 -35.14
C SER A 315 3.07 -3.93 -36.25
N TYR A 316 2.88 -2.89 -37.04
CA TYR A 316 3.81 -2.38 -38.03
C TYR A 316 4.26 -0.98 -37.62
N ASN A 317 5.55 -0.73 -37.68
CA ASN A 317 6.14 0.56 -37.36
C ASN A 317 6.99 1.06 -38.51
N ASP A 318 6.56 2.18 -39.11
CA ASP A 318 7.30 2.92 -40.11
C ASP A 318 7.71 4.28 -39.56
N LYS A 319 8.99 4.63 -39.63
CA LYS A 319 9.56 5.93 -39.22
C LYS A 319 9.15 6.43 -37.85
N GLY A 320 8.94 5.50 -36.90
CA GLY A 320 8.61 5.81 -35.49
C GLY A 320 7.12 5.92 -35.20
N THR A 321 6.23 5.68 -36.14
CA THR A 321 4.78 5.55 -35.94
C THR A 321 4.40 4.09 -35.91
N ALA A 322 3.92 3.60 -34.78
CA ALA A 322 3.43 2.23 -34.64
C ALA A 322 1.93 2.15 -34.95
N HIS A 323 1.56 1.30 -35.88
CA HIS A 323 0.18 0.96 -36.25
C HIS A 323 -0.14 -0.43 -35.70
N LEU A 324 -1.08 -0.51 -34.77
CA LEU A 324 -1.61 -1.78 -34.27
C LEU A 324 -2.62 -2.34 -35.30
N HIS A 325 -2.58 -3.65 -35.49
CA HIS A 325 -3.45 -4.35 -36.44
C HIS A 325 -3.37 -3.73 -37.85
N PRO A 326 -2.20 -3.82 -38.54
CA PRO A 326 -2.04 -3.27 -39.87
C PRO A 326 -2.99 -3.96 -40.87
N GLU A 327 -3.42 -3.23 -41.88
CA GLU A 327 -4.28 -3.78 -42.94
C GLU A 327 -3.57 -4.93 -43.66
N ALA A 328 -4.35 -5.96 -44.07
CA ALA A 328 -3.83 -7.20 -44.63
C ALA A 328 -3.07 -6.97 -45.96
N ASP A 329 -3.48 -5.99 -46.74
CA ASP A 329 -2.89 -5.59 -48.01
C ASP A 329 -1.70 -4.62 -47.90
N LEU A 330 -1.40 -4.17 -46.67
CA LEU A 330 -0.25 -3.27 -46.38
C LEU A 330 1.05 -3.95 -46.83
N LYS A 331 1.81 -3.29 -47.70
CA LYS A 331 3.12 -3.77 -48.16
C LYS A 331 4.23 -3.40 -47.20
N LEU A 332 5.13 -4.34 -46.96
CA LEU A 332 6.34 -4.13 -46.17
C LEU A 332 7.33 -3.26 -46.94
N ILE A 333 7.56 -2.05 -46.48
CA ILE A 333 8.53 -1.09 -47.02
C ILE A 333 9.72 -1.03 -46.10
N ALA A 334 10.85 -1.58 -46.52
CA ALA A 334 12.07 -1.60 -45.72
C ALA A 334 12.78 -0.22 -45.71
N PRO A 335 13.41 0.19 -44.57
CA PRO A 335 13.40 -0.51 -43.29
C PRO A 335 12.10 -0.25 -42.50
N CYS A 336 11.45 -1.29 -42.04
CA CYS A 336 10.32 -1.19 -41.11
C CYS A 336 10.46 -2.20 -39.96
N GLN A 337 9.75 -1.98 -38.87
CA GLN A 337 9.74 -2.87 -37.73
C GLN A 337 8.37 -3.52 -37.58
N LEU A 338 8.38 -4.83 -37.37
CA LEU A 338 7.18 -5.62 -37.08
C LEU A 338 7.24 -6.16 -35.67
N LEU A 339 6.13 -6.15 -34.96
CA LEU A 339 5.92 -6.96 -33.76
C LEU A 339 5.06 -8.16 -34.17
N VAL A 340 5.63 -9.36 -34.07
CA VAL A 340 4.95 -10.59 -34.52
C VAL A 340 4.72 -11.54 -33.38
N LEU A 341 3.66 -12.33 -33.46
CA LEU A 341 3.34 -13.45 -32.60
C LEU A 341 3.55 -14.74 -33.39
N ALA A 342 4.47 -15.58 -32.93
CA ALA A 342 4.84 -16.79 -33.66
C ALA A 342 5.46 -17.87 -32.75
N THR A 343 5.54 -19.09 -33.24
CA THR A 343 6.36 -20.14 -32.63
C THR A 343 7.86 -19.84 -32.81
N LEU A 344 8.70 -20.45 -32.01
CA LEU A 344 10.16 -20.32 -32.18
C LEU A 344 10.63 -20.86 -33.53
N GLU A 345 10.03 -21.97 -34.00
CA GLU A 345 10.31 -22.57 -35.29
C GLU A 345 10.01 -21.62 -36.46
N THR A 346 8.85 -20.96 -36.39
CA THR A 346 8.45 -19.94 -37.40
C THR A 346 9.44 -18.77 -37.42
N LEU A 347 9.86 -18.28 -36.25
CA LEU A 347 10.83 -17.17 -36.14
C LEU A 347 12.20 -17.57 -36.71
N GLN A 348 12.61 -18.83 -36.55
CA GLN A 348 13.85 -19.34 -37.15
C GLN A 348 13.76 -19.47 -38.69
N LYS A 349 12.59 -19.81 -39.22
CA LYS A 349 12.33 -19.84 -40.70
C LYS A 349 12.33 -18.44 -41.29
N LEU A 350 11.90 -17.43 -40.54
CA LEU A 350 11.86 -16.05 -41.00
C LEU A 350 13.26 -15.42 -41.12
N ASP A 351 14.21 -15.75 -40.26
CA ASP A 351 15.55 -15.14 -40.21
C ASP A 351 16.29 -15.20 -41.58
N PRO A 352 16.37 -16.36 -42.29
CA PRO A 352 17.01 -16.39 -43.61
C PRO A 352 16.31 -15.58 -44.68
N LEU A 353 14.98 -15.47 -44.64
CA LEU A 353 14.19 -14.70 -45.59
C LEU A 353 14.36 -13.17 -45.43
N ASN A 354 14.72 -12.76 -44.21
CA ASN A 354 14.94 -11.36 -43.86
C ASN A 354 16.39 -10.88 -44.07
N LYS A 355 17.26 -11.70 -44.66
CA LYS A 355 18.62 -11.30 -45.02
C LYS A 355 18.64 -10.66 -46.40
N PRO A 356 19.44 -9.60 -46.60
CA PRO A 356 19.63 -9.06 -47.94
C PRO A 356 20.13 -10.14 -48.89
N THR A 357 19.47 -10.26 -50.03
CA THR A 357 19.95 -11.17 -51.12
C THR A 357 21.32 -10.70 -51.54
N PRO A 358 22.34 -11.57 -51.61
CA PRO A 358 23.63 -11.16 -52.12
C PRO A 358 23.44 -10.64 -53.55
N SER A 359 23.81 -9.38 -53.81
CA SER A 359 23.86 -8.91 -55.18
C SER A 359 24.79 -9.80 -55.96
N GLU A 360 24.27 -10.54 -56.94
CA GLU A 360 25.08 -11.20 -57.94
C GLU A 360 26.03 -10.16 -58.59
N LYS A 361 27.32 -10.31 -58.26
CA LYS A 361 28.37 -9.56 -58.90
C LYS A 361 28.72 -10.17 -60.26
#